data_4c0af6a82a357c1ff5ec620affccf9a1
#
_entry.id   4c0af6a82a357c1ff5ec620affccf9a1
#
_cell.length_a   1.000
_cell.length_b   1.000
_cell.length_c   1.000
_cell.angle_alpha   90.00
_cell.angle_beta   90.00
_cell.angle_gamma   90.00
#
_symmetry.space_group_name_H-M   'P 1'
#
loop_
_entity.id
_entity.type
_entity.pdbx_description
1 polymer ?
#
loop_
_entity_poly.entity_id
_entity_poly.type
_entity_poly.pdbx_seq_one_letter_code
_entity_poly.pdbx_strand_id
1 'polypeptide(L)'
;MNREEIQMKRTWRKKIGAVVALLAAVAVLGTGCGADAAGAVESRTRETRALGLLLSREDTFLSELKADIEAEAAAQGYAVQYYNAGNDPETQLRQVHEALAEGVETLLVNLADGEDSEKVADIVGDAGVVLLNRA
;
A
#
# COMPACT_ATOMS: atom_id res chain seq x y z
N MET A 1 -1.29 -25.19 -2.71
CA MET A 1 -2.10 -24.28 -1.90
C MET A 1 -3.40 -24.99 -1.53
N ASN A 2 -3.55 -25.36 -0.28
CA ASN A 2 -4.69 -26.13 0.19
C ASN A 2 -5.96 -25.27 0.25
N ARG A 3 -7.10 -25.87 -0.09
CA ARG A 3 -8.43 -25.24 -0.02
C ARG A 3 -8.76 -24.64 1.35
N GLU A 4 -8.15 -25.15 2.40
CA GLU A 4 -8.36 -24.70 3.78
C GLU A 4 -7.68 -23.36 4.08
N GLU A 5 -6.52 -23.06 3.47
CA GLU A 5 -5.86 -21.76 3.63
C GLU A 5 -6.64 -20.60 2.98
N ILE A 6 -7.30 -20.89 1.85
CA ILE A 6 -8.15 -19.91 1.16
C ILE A 6 -9.39 -19.60 1.99
N GLN A 7 -9.93 -20.58 2.68
CA GLN A 7 -11.11 -20.40 3.55
C GLN A 7 -10.74 -19.61 4.82
N MET A 8 -9.57 -19.83 5.37
CA MET A 8 -9.12 -19.15 6.59
C MET A 8 -8.86 -17.67 6.35
N LYS A 9 -8.27 -17.30 5.20
CA LYS A 9 -8.09 -15.90 4.79
C LYS A 9 -9.44 -15.20 4.53
N ARG A 10 -10.44 -15.91 4.01
CA ARG A 10 -11.78 -15.37 3.75
C ARG A 10 -12.60 -15.12 5.03
N THR A 11 -12.46 -15.99 6.02
CA THR A 11 -13.17 -15.85 7.30
C THR A 11 -12.54 -14.78 8.20
N TRP A 12 -11.23 -14.57 8.10
CA TRP A 12 -10.55 -13.53 8.88
C TRP A 12 -10.95 -12.12 8.41
N ARG A 13 -11.06 -11.90 7.09
CA ARG A 13 -11.54 -10.61 6.54
C ARG A 13 -12.98 -10.27 6.94
N LYS A 14 -13.84 -11.29 7.13
CA LYS A 14 -15.23 -11.08 7.58
C LYS A 14 -15.35 -10.78 9.07
N LYS A 15 -14.40 -11.24 9.89
CA LYS A 15 -14.43 -11.02 11.35
C LYS A 15 -13.89 -9.65 11.77
N ILE A 16 -13.03 -9.02 10.97
CA ILE A 16 -12.52 -7.67 11.24
C ILE A 16 -13.59 -6.61 10.94
N GLY A 17 -14.48 -6.85 9.98
CA GLY A 17 -15.58 -5.94 9.66
C GLY A 17 -16.71 -5.89 10.69
N ALA A 18 -16.80 -6.86 11.57
CA ALA A 18 -17.91 -6.96 12.56
C ALA A 18 -17.61 -6.34 13.92
N VAL A 19 -16.35 -5.99 14.22
CA VAL A 19 -15.94 -5.45 15.52
C VAL A 19 -15.96 -3.91 15.58
N VAL A 20 -16.04 -3.24 14.44
CA VAL A 20 -16.04 -1.77 14.34
C VAL A 20 -17.44 -1.15 14.45
N ALA A 21 -18.50 -1.95 14.45
CA ALA A 21 -19.88 -1.44 14.37
C ALA A 21 -20.59 -1.26 15.73
N LEU A 22 -19.91 -1.36 16.87
CA LEU A 22 -20.60 -1.41 18.17
C LEU A 22 -20.11 -0.40 19.23
N LEU A 23 -19.60 0.77 18.82
CA LEU A 23 -19.25 1.86 19.73
C LEU A 23 -19.65 3.24 19.19
N ALA A 24 -20.94 3.42 18.92
CA ALA A 24 -21.50 4.75 18.70
C ALA A 24 -22.93 4.85 19.25
N ALA A 25 -23.05 4.85 20.56
CA ALA A 25 -24.27 5.31 21.23
C ALA A 25 -23.91 5.79 22.65
N VAL A 26 -23.41 7.01 22.77
CA VAL A 26 -23.58 7.82 23.99
C VAL A 26 -24.15 9.16 23.57
N ALA A 27 -25.46 9.27 23.73
CA ALA A 27 -26.16 10.54 23.71
C ALA A 27 -25.80 11.30 24.96
N VAL A 28 -25.21 12.47 24.83
CA VAL A 28 -25.15 13.46 25.91
C VAL A 28 -26.05 14.62 25.54
N LEU A 29 -27.18 14.66 26.19
CA LEU A 29 -28.02 15.86 26.33
C LEU A 29 -27.31 16.80 27.29
N GLY A 30 -26.85 17.94 26.81
CA GLY A 30 -26.29 19.01 27.61
C GLY A 30 -26.56 20.34 26.94
N THR A 31 -27.60 21.01 27.39
CA THR A 31 -27.89 22.41 27.05
C THR A 31 -26.83 23.35 27.66
N GLY A 32 -26.25 24.21 26.81
CA GLY A 32 -25.35 25.28 27.24
C GLY A 32 -24.98 26.20 26.09
N CYS A 33 -25.58 27.39 26.06
CA CYS A 33 -25.23 28.50 25.19
C CYS A 33 -23.78 28.95 25.41
N GLY A 34 -23.04 29.15 24.30
CA GLY A 34 -21.75 29.79 24.32
C GLY A 34 -21.20 29.80 22.88
N ALA A 35 -21.30 30.96 22.23
CA ALA A 35 -20.69 31.22 20.94
C ALA A 35 -19.18 31.14 21.08
N ASP A 36 -18.54 30.26 20.30
CA ASP A 36 -17.28 30.52 19.62
C ASP A 36 -17.03 29.40 18.61
N ALA A 37 -16.77 29.83 17.40
CA ALA A 37 -16.46 28.98 16.28
C ALA A 37 -15.10 28.26 16.48
N ALA A 38 -15.12 27.14 17.16
CA ALA A 38 -14.04 26.18 17.06
C ALA A 38 -14.32 25.33 15.82
N GLY A 39 -13.48 25.52 14.80
CA GLY A 39 -13.58 24.77 13.57
C GLY A 39 -13.66 23.28 13.87
N ALA A 40 -14.68 22.66 13.31
CA ALA A 40 -14.76 21.22 13.23
C ALA A 40 -13.50 20.75 12.50
N VAL A 41 -12.54 20.24 13.26
CA VAL A 41 -11.46 19.45 12.73
C VAL A 41 -12.15 18.18 12.28
N GLU A 42 -12.66 18.19 11.04
CA GLU A 42 -12.95 16.96 10.34
C GLU A 42 -11.65 16.16 10.36
N SER A 43 -11.59 15.19 11.25
CA SER A 43 -10.67 14.08 11.13
C SER A 43 -11.06 13.36 9.85
N ARG A 44 -10.67 13.94 8.71
CA ARG A 44 -10.54 13.16 7.50
C ARG A 44 -9.58 12.06 7.87
N THR A 45 -10.10 10.87 8.06
CA THR A 45 -9.32 9.65 8.00
C THR A 45 -8.60 9.74 6.66
N ARG A 46 -7.35 10.21 6.65
CA ARG A 46 -6.52 10.12 5.48
C ARG A 46 -6.42 8.64 5.21
N GLU A 47 -7.15 8.18 4.21
CA GLU A 47 -6.88 6.86 3.65
C GLU A 47 -5.40 6.88 3.32
N THR A 48 -4.63 6.10 4.05
CA THR A 48 -3.19 5.99 3.83
C THR A 48 -3.04 5.31 2.48
N ARG A 49 -2.61 6.08 1.48
CA ARG A 49 -2.38 5.56 0.14
C ARG A 49 -1.24 4.57 0.18
N ALA A 50 -1.42 3.44 -0.47
CA ALA A 50 -0.38 2.43 -0.58
C ALA A 50 0.52 2.72 -1.79
N LEU A 51 1.84 2.66 -1.55
CA LEU A 51 2.90 2.74 -2.55
C LEU A 51 3.63 1.40 -2.58
N GLY A 52 3.69 0.75 -3.74
CA GLY A 52 4.45 -0.48 -3.93
C GLY A 52 5.89 -0.16 -4.30
N LEU A 53 6.86 -0.67 -3.56
CA LEU A 53 8.28 -0.60 -3.87
C LEU A 53 8.80 -1.99 -4.21
N LEU A 54 9.05 -2.22 -5.49
CA LEU A 54 9.54 -3.50 -6.01
C LEU A 54 11.00 -3.36 -6.41
N LEU A 55 11.89 -4.00 -5.68
CA LEU A 55 13.32 -4.00 -5.98
C LEU A 55 13.76 -5.33 -6.58
N SER A 56 14.67 -5.24 -7.55
CA SER A 56 15.21 -6.43 -8.23
C SER A 56 15.93 -7.36 -7.28
N ARG A 57 16.67 -6.80 -6.33
CA ARG A 57 17.48 -7.52 -5.34
C ARG A 57 17.72 -6.65 -4.12
N GLU A 58 18.39 -7.22 -3.15
CA GLU A 58 18.88 -6.51 -1.98
C GLU A 58 20.40 -6.32 -2.10
N ASP A 59 20.84 -5.07 -2.16
CA ASP A 59 22.24 -4.67 -2.06
C ASP A 59 22.32 -3.35 -1.28
N THR A 60 23.54 -2.91 -0.97
CA THR A 60 23.75 -1.71 -0.13
C THR A 60 23.07 -0.49 -0.73
N PHE A 61 23.21 -0.27 -2.06
CA PHE A 61 22.61 0.88 -2.74
C PHE A 61 21.09 0.82 -2.71
N LEU A 62 20.49 -0.32 -3.05
CA LEU A 62 19.03 -0.46 -3.06
C LEU A 62 18.44 -0.45 -1.66
N SER A 63 19.19 -0.87 -0.65
CA SER A 63 18.76 -0.77 0.76
C SER A 63 18.74 0.68 1.26
N GLU A 64 19.73 1.49 0.87
CA GLU A 64 19.74 2.93 1.15
C GLU A 64 18.59 3.64 0.41
N LEU A 65 18.42 3.36 -0.88
CA LEU A 65 17.33 3.90 -1.69
C LEU A 65 15.95 3.56 -1.09
N LYS A 66 15.78 2.31 -0.63
CA LYS A 66 14.56 1.87 0.06
C LYS A 66 14.28 2.72 1.31
N ALA A 67 15.31 2.91 2.16
CA ALA A 67 15.16 3.69 3.39
C ALA A 67 14.76 5.14 3.11
N ASP A 68 15.35 5.76 2.09
CA ASP A 68 15.03 7.13 1.67
C ASP A 68 13.59 7.24 1.13
N ILE A 69 13.17 6.26 0.30
CA ILE A 69 11.80 6.21 -0.24
C ILE A 69 10.78 6.00 0.90
N GLU A 70 11.05 5.10 1.84
CA GLU A 70 10.17 4.86 2.98
C GLU A 70 10.02 6.11 3.86
N ALA A 71 11.12 6.83 4.11
CA ALA A 71 11.09 8.06 4.90
C ALA A 71 10.29 9.17 4.20
N GLU A 72 10.50 9.38 2.91
CA GLU A 72 9.79 10.39 2.13
C GLU A 72 8.30 10.05 1.96
N ALA A 73 7.99 8.78 1.67
CA ALA A 73 6.63 8.29 1.56
C ALA A 73 5.85 8.50 2.86
N ALA A 74 6.45 8.18 4.00
CA ALA A 74 5.85 8.38 5.31
C ALA A 74 5.60 9.88 5.60
N ALA A 75 6.53 10.77 5.22
CA ALA A 75 6.36 12.22 5.36
C ALA A 75 5.18 12.75 4.54
N GLN A 76 4.86 12.12 3.41
CA GLN A 76 3.75 12.46 2.53
C GLN A 76 2.45 11.69 2.84
N GLY A 77 2.45 10.81 3.83
CA GLY A 77 1.27 10.05 4.25
C GLY A 77 0.99 8.81 3.42
N TYR A 78 2.02 8.23 2.79
CA TYR A 78 1.94 6.95 2.11
C TYR A 78 2.46 5.82 3.00
N ALA A 79 1.86 4.63 2.87
CA ALA A 79 2.40 3.39 3.39
C ALA A 79 3.14 2.65 2.27
N VAL A 80 4.38 2.27 2.51
CA VAL A 80 5.17 1.53 1.53
C VAL A 80 4.98 0.02 1.73
N GLN A 81 4.61 -0.66 0.67
CA GLN A 81 4.63 -2.13 0.58
C GLN A 81 5.88 -2.53 -0.19
N TYR A 82 6.78 -3.25 0.46
CA TYR A 82 8.06 -3.63 -0.10
C TYR A 82 8.08 -5.06 -0.62
N TYR A 83 8.64 -5.24 -1.80
CA TYR A 83 8.83 -6.52 -2.46
C TYR A 83 10.27 -6.65 -2.95
N ASN A 84 10.87 -7.83 -2.77
CA ASN A 84 12.20 -8.16 -3.25
C ASN A 84 12.10 -9.35 -4.21
N ALA A 85 12.53 -9.15 -5.44
CA ALA A 85 12.45 -10.18 -6.48
C ALA A 85 13.56 -11.22 -6.38
N GLY A 86 14.60 -10.98 -5.58
CA GLY A 86 15.74 -11.89 -5.49
C GLY A 86 16.49 -12.06 -6.81
N ASN A 87 16.48 -11.02 -7.65
CA ASN A 87 17.05 -11.01 -9.00
C ASN A 87 16.38 -11.99 -9.97
N ASP A 88 15.11 -12.34 -9.71
CA ASP A 88 14.30 -13.21 -10.55
C ASP A 88 13.16 -12.42 -11.22
N PRO A 89 13.20 -12.26 -12.57
CA PRO A 89 12.19 -11.50 -13.32
C PRO A 89 10.78 -12.08 -13.18
N GLU A 90 10.62 -13.41 -13.17
CA GLU A 90 9.31 -14.04 -13.05
C GLU A 90 8.69 -13.78 -11.66
N THR A 91 9.51 -13.83 -10.63
CA THR A 91 9.10 -13.44 -9.27
C THR A 91 8.67 -11.99 -9.24
N GLN A 92 9.39 -11.09 -9.90
CA GLN A 92 9.02 -9.69 -9.93
C GLN A 92 7.67 -9.44 -10.62
N LEU A 93 7.42 -10.05 -11.79
CA LEU A 93 6.13 -9.93 -12.48
C LEU A 93 4.97 -10.43 -11.61
N ARG A 94 5.17 -11.54 -10.90
CA ARG A 94 4.17 -12.04 -9.93
C ARG A 94 3.91 -11.04 -8.80
N GLN A 95 4.96 -10.40 -8.27
CA GLN A 95 4.85 -9.38 -7.22
C GLN A 95 4.15 -8.12 -7.70
N VAL A 96 4.30 -7.72 -8.98
CA VAL A 96 3.51 -6.64 -9.57
C VAL A 96 2.01 -6.97 -9.52
N HIS A 97 1.63 -8.16 -9.95
CA HIS A 97 0.24 -8.61 -9.84
C HIS A 97 -0.28 -8.66 -8.40
N GLU A 98 0.56 -9.11 -7.47
CA GLU A 98 0.22 -9.19 -6.04
C GLU A 98 -0.04 -7.80 -5.45
N ALA A 99 0.85 -6.83 -5.70
CA ALA A 99 0.70 -5.45 -5.26
C ALA A 99 -0.60 -4.81 -5.78
N LEU A 100 -0.89 -4.98 -7.06
CA LEU A 100 -2.13 -4.47 -7.66
C LEU A 100 -3.38 -5.14 -7.06
N ALA A 101 -3.33 -6.45 -6.81
CA ALA A 101 -4.43 -7.18 -6.17
C ALA A 101 -4.66 -6.75 -4.71
N GLU A 102 -3.64 -6.24 -4.04
CA GLU A 102 -3.72 -5.65 -2.70
C GLU A 102 -4.20 -4.20 -2.68
N GLY A 103 -4.43 -3.62 -3.87
CA GLY A 103 -4.99 -2.28 -4.02
C GLY A 103 -3.93 -1.17 -4.05
N VAL A 104 -2.68 -1.51 -4.36
CA VAL A 104 -1.64 -0.50 -4.60
C VAL A 104 -1.93 0.21 -5.92
N GLU A 105 -2.00 1.53 -5.88
CA GLU A 105 -2.30 2.36 -7.04
C GLU A 105 -1.04 2.94 -7.72
N THR A 106 0.08 2.91 -7.03
CA THR A 106 1.35 3.44 -7.55
C THR A 106 2.49 2.49 -7.22
N LEU A 107 3.26 2.14 -8.24
CA LEU A 107 4.40 1.24 -8.12
C LEU A 107 5.70 1.96 -8.48
N LEU A 108 6.71 1.79 -7.64
CA LEU A 108 8.11 2.11 -7.93
C LEU A 108 8.83 0.80 -8.19
N VAL A 109 9.32 0.59 -9.41
CA VAL A 109 9.90 -0.69 -9.82
C VAL A 109 11.33 -0.50 -10.29
N ASN A 110 12.28 -1.14 -9.59
CA ASN A 110 13.62 -1.36 -10.08
C ASN A 110 13.65 -2.76 -10.72
N LEU A 111 13.72 -2.81 -12.05
CA LEU A 111 13.55 -4.04 -12.81
C LEU A 111 14.67 -5.05 -12.56
N ALA A 112 14.30 -6.32 -12.38
CA ALA A 112 15.23 -7.45 -12.35
C ALA A 112 15.79 -7.74 -13.75
N ASP A 113 14.97 -7.56 -14.79
CA ASP A 113 15.36 -7.57 -16.19
C ASP A 113 14.83 -6.31 -16.89
N GLY A 114 15.72 -5.55 -17.53
CA GLY A 114 15.34 -4.34 -18.25
C GLY A 114 14.40 -4.57 -19.44
N GLU A 115 14.42 -5.79 -20.01
CA GLU A 115 13.54 -6.17 -21.12
C GLU A 115 12.07 -6.35 -20.66
N ASP A 116 11.82 -6.49 -19.36
CA ASP A 116 10.46 -6.65 -18.81
C ASP A 116 9.70 -5.34 -18.61
N SER A 117 10.28 -4.20 -19.00
CA SER A 117 9.64 -2.89 -18.83
C SER A 117 8.26 -2.79 -19.49
N GLU A 118 8.12 -3.33 -20.70
CA GLU A 118 6.84 -3.36 -21.41
C GLU A 118 5.84 -4.30 -20.74
N LYS A 119 6.28 -5.47 -20.29
CA LYS A 119 5.42 -6.41 -19.57
C LYS A 119 4.89 -5.82 -18.26
N VAL A 120 5.76 -5.13 -17.52
CA VAL A 120 5.34 -4.44 -16.29
C VAL A 120 4.33 -3.36 -16.61
N ALA A 121 4.56 -2.55 -17.64
CA ALA A 121 3.63 -1.50 -18.05
C ALA A 121 2.26 -2.08 -18.48
N ASP A 122 2.25 -3.17 -19.21
CA ASP A 122 1.02 -3.87 -19.62
C ASP A 122 0.22 -4.41 -18.41
N ILE A 123 0.93 -4.99 -17.42
CA ILE A 123 0.30 -5.51 -16.21
C ILE A 123 -0.29 -4.39 -15.36
N VAL A 124 0.44 -3.28 -15.25
CA VAL A 124 0.04 -2.13 -14.42
C VAL A 124 -1.18 -1.42 -14.99
N GLY A 125 -1.29 -1.32 -16.31
CA GLY A 125 -2.44 -0.72 -16.98
C GLY A 125 -2.65 0.74 -16.55
N ASP A 126 -3.83 1.03 -15.97
CA ASP A 126 -4.21 2.38 -15.55
C ASP A 126 -3.61 2.82 -14.21
N ALA A 127 -2.97 1.93 -13.45
CA ALA A 127 -2.26 2.29 -12.24
C ALA A 127 -0.96 3.06 -12.57
N GLY A 128 -0.46 3.83 -11.61
CA GLY A 128 0.79 4.57 -11.80
C GLY A 128 2.01 3.67 -11.65
N VAL A 129 2.93 3.72 -12.61
CA VAL A 129 4.23 3.05 -12.48
C VAL A 129 5.39 4.02 -12.75
N VAL A 130 6.40 3.96 -11.90
CA VAL A 130 7.68 4.64 -12.10
C VAL A 130 8.78 3.58 -12.16
N LEU A 131 9.43 3.48 -13.28
CA LEU A 131 10.57 2.57 -13.45
C LEU A 131 11.83 3.27 -12.93
N LEU A 132 12.41 2.71 -11.89
CA LEU A 132 13.69 3.14 -11.34
C LEU A 132 14.80 2.50 -12.17
N ASN A 133 15.15 3.14 -13.29
CA ASN A 133 16.13 2.57 -14.19
C ASN A 133 17.54 2.83 -13.69
N ARG A 134 18.38 1.81 -13.77
CA ARG A 134 19.82 1.95 -13.61
C ARG A 134 20.36 2.36 -14.98
N ALA A 135 20.85 3.59 -15.06
CA ALA A 135 21.61 4.05 -16.22
C ALA A 135 22.94 3.28 -16.36
#